data_717cc1e096d8ffe00a6ddc955e518d14
#
_entry.id   717cc1e096d8ffe00a6ddc955e518d14
#
_cell.length_a   1.000
_cell.length_b   1.000
_cell.length_c   1.000
_cell.angle_alpha   90.00
_cell.angle_beta   90.00
_cell.angle_gamma   90.00
#
_symmetry.space_group_name_H-M   'P 1'
#
loop_
_entity.id
_entity.type
_entity.pdbx_description
1 polymer ?
#
loop_
_entity_poly.entity_id
_entity_poly.type
_entity_poly.pdbx_seq_one_letter_code
_entity_poly.pdbx_strand_id
1 'polypeptide(L)'
;MARKDLTFDSSGVNCAAWLHLPDTAAPHPVVVMAHGFAGVRQLRLDAYAERFAAAGMAVLLFDYRRFGASDGEPRQVLVISDQLDDWRAAVAFARSLPEIDHSRVAVWGTSLSGGHVLAIAADDHGLAACVSQNRSY
;
A
#
# COMPACT_ATOMS: atom_id res chain seq x y z
N MET A 1 0.97 -19.28 0.87
CA MET A 1 0.66 -17.85 0.57
C MET A 1 -0.05 -17.73 -0.76
N ALA A 2 -1.08 -16.91 -0.84
CA ALA A 2 -1.80 -16.62 -2.06
C ALA A 2 -1.66 -15.14 -2.43
N ARG A 3 -1.62 -14.83 -3.73
CA ARG A 3 -1.57 -13.46 -4.22
C ARG A 3 -2.75 -13.23 -5.16
N LYS A 4 -3.46 -12.13 -4.94
CA LYS A 4 -4.57 -11.70 -5.80
C LYS A 4 -4.21 -10.40 -6.50
N ASP A 5 -4.58 -10.27 -7.77
CA ASP A 5 -4.50 -9.01 -8.50
C ASP A 5 -5.82 -8.26 -8.31
N LEU A 6 -5.74 -7.06 -7.75
CA LEU A 6 -6.89 -6.23 -7.44
C LEU A 6 -6.69 -4.82 -8.00
N THR A 7 -7.78 -4.08 -8.08
CA THR A 7 -7.75 -2.63 -8.35
C THR A 7 -8.62 -1.93 -7.32
N PHE A 8 -8.28 -0.68 -7.03
CA PHE A 8 -9.11 0.17 -6.18
C PHE A 8 -9.24 1.56 -6.79
N ASP A 9 -10.33 2.23 -6.47
CA ASP A 9 -10.58 3.58 -6.94
C ASP A 9 -9.89 4.59 -6.03
N SER A 10 -9.10 5.50 -6.63
CA SER A 10 -8.48 6.62 -5.95
C SER A 10 -8.93 7.90 -6.65
N SER A 11 -9.95 8.55 -6.11
CA SER A 11 -10.52 9.79 -6.65
C SER A 11 -10.82 9.70 -8.16
N GLY A 12 -11.40 8.56 -8.59
CA GLY A 12 -11.77 8.31 -9.98
C GLY A 12 -10.67 7.66 -10.83
N VAL A 13 -9.50 7.39 -10.27
CA VAL A 13 -8.39 6.72 -10.97
C VAL A 13 -8.23 5.31 -10.42
N ASN A 14 -8.19 4.30 -11.30
CA ASN A 14 -7.97 2.92 -10.89
C ASN A 14 -6.49 2.67 -10.61
N CYS A 15 -6.18 2.31 -9.38
CA CYS A 15 -4.85 1.90 -8.98
C CYS A 15 -4.77 0.37 -8.89
N ALA A 16 -3.67 -0.19 -9.36
CA ALA A 16 -3.43 -1.62 -9.33
C ALA A 16 -2.74 -2.03 -8.03
N ALA A 17 -3.12 -3.18 -7.49
CA ALA A 17 -2.56 -3.70 -6.26
C ALA A 17 -2.42 -5.21 -6.30
N TRP A 18 -1.47 -5.72 -5.55
CA TRP A 18 -1.39 -7.13 -5.18
C TRP A 18 -1.81 -7.28 -3.72
N LEU A 19 -2.70 -8.22 -3.44
CA LEU A 19 -3.00 -8.62 -2.08
C LEU A 19 -2.34 -9.97 -1.82
N HIS A 20 -1.35 -9.96 -0.94
CA HIS A 20 -0.70 -11.17 -0.46
C HIS A 20 -1.41 -11.63 0.80
N LEU A 21 -1.90 -12.87 0.79
CA LEU A 21 -2.62 -13.45 1.92
C LEU A 21 -1.76 -14.53 2.58
N PRO A 22 -1.62 -14.49 3.92
CA PRO A 22 -0.93 -15.56 4.64
C PRO A 22 -1.77 -16.83 4.67
N ASP A 23 -1.14 -17.95 5.04
CA ASP A 23 -1.82 -19.25 5.15
C ASP A 23 -2.59 -19.40 6.48
N THR A 24 -2.50 -18.44 7.36
CA THR A 24 -3.21 -18.41 8.63
C THR A 24 -4.70 -18.13 8.44
N ALA A 25 -5.50 -18.28 9.50
CA ALA A 25 -6.94 -18.01 9.43
C ALA A 25 -7.24 -16.52 9.39
N ALA A 26 -8.21 -16.14 8.53
CA ALA A 26 -8.73 -14.77 8.46
C ALA A 26 -9.60 -14.48 9.70
N PRO A 27 -9.78 -13.19 10.09
CA PRO A 27 -9.25 -12.01 9.44
C PRO A 27 -7.79 -11.75 9.78
N HIS A 28 -7.06 -11.14 8.84
CA HIS A 28 -5.63 -10.90 8.97
C HIS A 28 -5.32 -9.45 9.29
N PRO A 29 -4.27 -9.17 10.07
CA PRO A 29 -3.68 -7.84 10.03
C PRO A 29 -3.11 -7.58 8.63
N VAL A 30 -3.04 -6.33 8.21
CA VAL A 30 -2.55 -5.96 6.88
C VAL A 30 -1.50 -4.88 6.97
N VAL A 31 -0.48 -4.99 6.11
CA VAL A 31 0.51 -3.96 5.87
C VAL A 31 0.24 -3.38 4.47
N VAL A 32 -0.03 -2.09 4.39
CA VAL A 32 -0.19 -1.38 3.11
C VAL A 32 1.17 -0.81 2.73
N MET A 33 1.63 -1.13 1.52
CA MET A 33 2.97 -0.80 1.06
C MET A 33 2.94 -0.16 -0.33
N ALA A 34 3.88 0.73 -0.58
CA ALA A 34 4.15 1.27 -1.91
C ALA A 34 5.61 1.69 -2.02
N HIS A 35 6.08 1.80 -3.28
CA HIS A 35 7.42 2.26 -3.57
C HIS A 35 7.61 3.75 -3.30
N GLY A 36 8.86 4.17 -3.32
CA GLY A 36 9.26 5.56 -3.27
C GLY A 36 9.22 6.23 -4.64
N PHE A 37 10.21 7.08 -4.90
CA PHE A 37 10.27 7.89 -6.11
C PHE A 37 10.30 7.00 -7.37
N ALA A 38 9.30 7.18 -8.23
CA ALA A 38 9.17 6.50 -9.54
C ALA A 38 9.26 4.97 -9.50
N GLY A 39 9.24 4.35 -8.33
CA GLY A 39 9.22 2.91 -8.21
C GLY A 39 7.82 2.34 -8.41
N VAL A 40 7.76 1.07 -8.80
CA VAL A 40 6.52 0.33 -8.96
C VAL A 40 6.57 -0.95 -8.14
N ARG A 41 5.40 -1.55 -7.88
CA ARG A 41 5.28 -2.73 -7.02
C ARG A 41 6.15 -3.92 -7.47
N GLN A 42 6.52 -3.98 -8.74
CA GLN A 42 7.35 -5.04 -9.31
C GLN A 42 8.84 -4.90 -8.99
N LEU A 43 9.26 -3.78 -8.39
CA LEU A 43 10.66 -3.52 -8.10
C LEU A 43 11.03 -3.95 -6.68
N ARG A 44 11.03 -5.25 -6.42
CA ARG A 44 11.58 -5.89 -5.22
C ARG A 44 10.76 -5.77 -3.93
N LEU A 45 9.69 -4.98 -3.87
CA LEU A 45 8.86 -4.94 -2.66
C LEU A 45 8.07 -6.22 -2.45
N ASP A 46 7.89 -7.02 -3.49
CA ASP A 46 7.25 -8.33 -3.39
C ASP A 46 8.00 -9.26 -2.43
N ALA A 47 9.33 -9.17 -2.37
CA ALA A 47 10.12 -9.94 -1.42
C ALA A 47 9.79 -9.58 0.03
N TYR A 48 9.60 -8.29 0.33
CA TYR A 48 9.14 -7.86 1.66
C TYR A 48 7.72 -8.36 1.93
N ALA A 49 6.83 -8.26 0.93
CA ALA A 49 5.45 -8.72 1.07
C ALA A 49 5.40 -10.22 1.39
N GLU A 50 6.21 -11.03 0.74
CA GLU A 50 6.28 -12.46 1.01
C GLU A 50 6.76 -12.76 2.43
N ARG A 51 7.72 -12.00 2.94
CA ARG A 51 8.21 -12.16 4.31
C ARG A 51 7.15 -11.77 5.33
N PHE A 52 6.42 -10.69 5.11
CA PHE A 52 5.32 -10.32 5.98
C PHE A 52 4.19 -11.36 5.96
N ALA A 53 3.87 -11.89 4.79
CA ALA A 53 2.86 -12.93 4.67
C ALA A 53 3.28 -14.21 5.39
N ALA A 54 4.55 -14.59 5.32
CA ALA A 54 5.10 -15.73 6.05
C ALA A 54 5.00 -15.53 7.57
N ALA A 55 4.97 -14.28 8.04
CA ALA A 55 4.82 -13.94 9.45
C ALA A 55 3.34 -13.82 9.90
N GLY A 56 2.38 -14.10 9.01
CA GLY A 56 0.96 -14.10 9.33
C GLY A 56 0.24 -12.78 9.04
N MET A 57 0.86 -11.86 8.30
CA MET A 57 0.25 -10.59 7.92
C MET A 57 -0.10 -10.59 6.43
N ALA A 58 -1.29 -10.09 6.09
CA ALA A 58 -1.60 -9.78 4.71
C ALA A 58 -0.84 -8.52 4.28
N VAL A 59 -0.58 -8.37 2.99
CA VAL A 59 0.08 -7.19 2.43
C VAL A 59 -0.71 -6.70 1.23
N LEU A 60 -1.05 -5.41 1.24
CA LEU A 60 -1.59 -4.72 0.07
C LEU A 60 -0.48 -3.85 -0.51
N LEU A 61 0.09 -4.27 -1.62
CA LEU A 61 1.18 -3.59 -2.31
C LEU A 61 0.64 -2.97 -3.59
N PHE A 62 0.67 -1.63 -3.71
CA PHE A 62 0.04 -0.95 -4.83
C PHE A 62 1.01 -0.09 -5.64
N ASP A 63 0.61 0.20 -6.88
CA ASP A 63 1.26 1.20 -7.74
C ASP A 63 0.52 2.52 -7.62
N TYR A 64 1.26 3.63 -7.52
CA TYR A 64 0.68 4.96 -7.59
C TYR A 64 0.03 5.20 -8.93
N ARG A 65 -0.98 6.09 -8.98
CA ARG A 65 -1.52 6.54 -10.26
C ARG A 65 -0.40 7.03 -11.18
N ARG A 66 -0.54 6.82 -12.47
CA ARG A 66 0.40 7.19 -13.52
C ARG A 66 1.67 6.33 -13.55
N PHE A 67 1.77 5.32 -12.68
CA PHE A 67 2.93 4.43 -12.60
C PHE A 67 2.50 2.97 -12.69
N GLY A 68 3.39 2.14 -13.22
CA GLY A 68 3.19 0.70 -13.28
C GLY A 68 1.89 0.32 -13.98
N ALA A 69 1.11 -0.53 -13.33
CA ALA A 69 -0.17 -1.02 -13.85
C ALA A 69 -1.37 -0.17 -13.46
N SER A 70 -1.16 0.89 -12.68
CA SER A 70 -2.21 1.84 -12.34
C SER A 70 -2.52 2.77 -13.51
N ASP A 71 -3.77 3.25 -13.57
CA ASP A 71 -4.20 4.20 -14.60
C ASP A 71 -3.68 5.60 -14.30
N GLY A 72 -4.03 6.54 -15.17
CA GLY A 72 -3.73 7.95 -15.03
C GLY A 72 -2.79 8.47 -16.10
N GLU A 73 -3.13 9.67 -16.61
CA GLU A 73 -2.36 10.37 -17.61
C GLU A 73 -2.07 11.80 -17.11
N PRO A 74 -0.95 12.40 -17.49
CA PRO A 74 0.17 11.80 -18.24
C PRO A 74 0.94 10.77 -17.38
N ARG A 75 1.57 9.81 -18.08
CA ARG A 75 2.32 8.73 -17.39
C ARG A 75 3.59 9.27 -16.74
N GLN A 76 3.97 8.65 -15.62
CA GLN A 76 5.21 8.90 -14.90
C GLN A 76 5.37 10.34 -14.41
N VAL A 77 4.26 11.01 -14.16
CA VAL A 77 4.25 12.33 -13.50
C VAL A 77 3.97 12.15 -12.02
N LEU A 78 4.88 12.64 -11.20
CA LEU A 78 4.80 12.53 -9.75
C LEU A 78 4.22 13.82 -9.17
N VAL A 79 3.04 13.69 -8.56
CA VAL A 79 2.41 14.79 -7.81
C VAL A 79 2.18 14.28 -6.39
N ILE A 80 2.82 14.90 -5.41
CA ILE A 80 2.81 14.42 -4.02
C ILE A 80 1.39 14.33 -3.47
N SER A 81 0.56 15.35 -3.69
CA SER A 81 -0.82 15.33 -3.20
C SER A 81 -1.64 14.19 -3.79
N ASP A 82 -1.42 13.84 -5.06
CA ASP A 82 -2.07 12.70 -5.70
C ASP A 82 -1.61 11.39 -5.08
N GLN A 83 -0.33 11.26 -4.80
CA GLN A 83 0.19 10.05 -4.17
C GLN A 83 -0.32 9.88 -2.75
N LEU A 84 -0.47 10.97 -2.01
CA LEU A 84 -1.09 10.92 -0.68
C LEU A 84 -2.55 10.49 -0.77
N ASP A 85 -3.28 10.95 -1.78
CA ASP A 85 -4.65 10.49 -2.03
C ASP A 85 -4.69 9.00 -2.36
N ASP A 86 -3.73 8.52 -3.15
CA ASP A 86 -3.61 7.09 -3.47
C ASP A 86 -3.37 6.27 -2.20
N TRP A 87 -2.53 6.75 -1.28
CA TRP A 87 -2.31 6.12 0.01
C TRP A 87 -3.60 6.05 0.85
N ARG A 88 -4.34 7.16 0.92
CA ARG A 88 -5.60 7.20 1.69
C ARG A 88 -6.61 6.22 1.10
N ALA A 89 -6.71 6.17 -0.23
CA ALA A 89 -7.60 5.24 -0.92
C ALA A 89 -7.16 3.79 -0.69
N ALA A 90 -5.87 3.51 -0.73
CA ALA A 90 -5.34 2.16 -0.49
C ALA A 90 -5.63 1.68 0.93
N VAL A 91 -5.46 2.53 1.93
CA VAL A 91 -5.78 2.20 3.33
C VAL A 91 -7.27 1.94 3.50
N ALA A 92 -8.12 2.79 2.92
CA ALA A 92 -9.58 2.60 2.97
C ALA A 92 -9.99 1.30 2.28
N PHE A 93 -9.38 1.00 1.13
CA PHE A 93 -9.65 -0.24 0.40
C PHE A 93 -9.24 -1.46 1.22
N ALA A 94 -8.06 -1.44 1.83
CA ALA A 94 -7.61 -2.53 2.71
C ALA A 94 -8.59 -2.78 3.85
N ARG A 95 -9.09 -1.71 4.48
CA ARG A 95 -10.07 -1.81 5.56
C ARG A 95 -11.41 -2.38 5.11
N SER A 96 -11.75 -2.28 3.83
CA SER A 96 -13.00 -2.77 3.28
C SER A 96 -12.98 -4.26 2.94
N LEU A 97 -11.80 -4.87 2.89
CA LEU A 97 -11.67 -6.26 2.44
C LEU A 97 -12.12 -7.24 3.54
N PRO A 98 -12.92 -8.26 3.19
CA PRO A 98 -13.45 -9.19 4.18
C PRO A 98 -12.37 -10.05 4.84
N GLU A 99 -11.24 -10.28 4.16
CA GLU A 99 -10.12 -11.06 4.70
C GLU A 99 -9.30 -10.30 5.74
N ILE A 100 -9.52 -9.00 5.88
CA ILE A 100 -8.68 -8.10 6.67
C ILE A 100 -9.38 -7.69 7.96
N ASP A 101 -8.62 -7.70 9.05
CA ASP A 101 -9.03 -7.09 10.32
C ASP A 101 -8.81 -5.58 10.22
N HIS A 102 -9.89 -4.83 10.04
CA HIS A 102 -9.83 -3.39 9.83
C HIS A 102 -9.26 -2.60 11.03
N SER A 103 -9.15 -3.23 12.20
CA SER A 103 -8.53 -2.59 13.38
C SER A 103 -7.02 -2.80 13.46
N ARG A 104 -6.44 -3.62 12.57
CA ARG A 104 -5.00 -3.94 12.58
C ARG A 104 -4.38 -3.64 11.22
N VAL A 105 -4.38 -2.37 10.84
CA VAL A 105 -3.84 -1.88 9.57
C VAL A 105 -2.57 -1.09 9.85
N ALA A 106 -1.47 -1.49 9.24
CA ALA A 106 -0.20 -0.78 9.29
C ALA A 106 0.15 -0.23 7.91
N VAL A 107 0.97 0.81 7.87
CA VAL A 107 1.53 1.36 6.63
C VAL A 107 3.06 1.25 6.67
N TRP A 108 3.63 0.94 5.53
CA TRP A 108 5.09 0.80 5.37
C TRP A 108 5.51 1.51 4.08
N GLY A 109 6.47 2.40 4.19
CA GLY A 109 6.98 3.12 3.04
C GLY A 109 8.48 3.31 3.11
N THR A 110 9.11 3.38 1.93
CA THR A 110 10.53 3.61 1.80
C THR A 110 10.79 4.81 0.90
N SER A 111 11.88 5.54 1.16
CA SER A 111 12.28 6.72 0.40
C SER A 111 11.17 7.78 0.42
N LEU A 112 10.64 8.19 -0.72
CA LEU A 112 9.53 9.15 -0.80
C LEU A 112 8.29 8.64 -0.06
N SER A 113 7.97 7.36 -0.18
CA SER A 113 6.86 6.75 0.56
C SER A 113 7.10 6.73 2.06
N GLY A 114 8.36 6.74 2.50
CA GLY A 114 8.70 6.91 3.91
C GLY A 114 8.17 8.23 4.47
N GLY A 115 8.23 9.30 3.68
CA GLY A 115 7.60 10.57 4.03
C GLY A 115 6.07 10.51 3.94
N HIS A 116 5.54 9.86 2.90
CA HIS A 116 4.10 9.72 2.70
C HIS A 116 3.43 9.00 3.89
N VAL A 117 4.00 7.89 4.37
CA VAL A 117 3.38 7.15 5.47
C VAL A 117 3.35 7.96 6.77
N LEU A 118 4.34 8.83 6.99
CA LEU A 118 4.31 9.74 8.15
C LEU A 118 3.15 10.73 8.03
N ALA A 119 2.91 11.29 6.84
CA ALA A 119 1.79 12.18 6.61
C ALA A 119 0.45 11.47 6.82
N ILE A 120 0.32 10.24 6.31
CA ILE A 120 -0.89 9.44 6.50
C ILE A 120 -1.11 9.13 7.98
N ALA A 121 -0.06 8.72 8.70
CA ALA A 121 -0.17 8.40 10.12
C ALA A 121 -0.53 9.61 10.99
N ALA A 122 -0.09 10.80 10.58
CA ALA A 122 -0.45 12.04 11.29
C ALA A 122 -1.95 12.32 11.25
N ASP A 123 -2.62 11.92 10.16
CA ASP A 123 -4.05 12.18 9.96
C ASP A 123 -4.93 10.98 10.31
N ASP A 124 -4.40 9.76 10.29
CA ASP A 124 -5.17 8.53 10.50
C ASP A 124 -4.75 7.87 11.82
N HIS A 125 -5.45 8.18 12.88
CA HIS A 125 -5.15 7.66 14.22
C HIS A 125 -5.66 6.23 14.44
N GLY A 126 -6.35 5.66 13.46
CA GLY A 126 -6.79 4.27 13.48
C GLY A 126 -5.75 3.26 13.01
N LEU A 127 -4.58 3.73 12.55
CA LEU A 127 -3.50 2.84 12.15
C LEU A 127 -2.86 2.17 13.37
N ALA A 128 -2.58 0.87 13.23
CA ALA A 128 -1.91 0.11 14.27
C ALA A 128 -0.40 0.38 14.33
N ALA A 129 0.22 0.66 13.17
CA ALA A 129 1.65 0.93 13.09
C ALA A 129 1.99 1.70 11.80
N CYS A 130 3.11 2.39 11.84
CA CYS A 130 3.66 3.10 10.70
C CYS A 130 5.17 2.85 10.66
N VAL A 131 5.67 2.33 9.54
CA VAL A 131 7.10 2.11 9.33
C VAL A 131 7.57 3.03 8.20
N SER A 132 8.48 3.92 8.54
CA SER A 132 9.09 4.86 7.59
C SER A 132 10.56 4.52 7.45
N GLN A 133 10.93 3.95 6.30
CA GLN A 133 12.30 3.51 6.03
C GLN A 133 12.96 4.47 5.03
N ASN A 134 14.11 5.04 5.41
CA ASN A 134 14.90 5.91 4.54
C ASN A 134 14.07 7.02 3.88
N ARG A 135 13.28 7.73 4.70
CA ARG A 135 12.41 8.79 4.18
C ARG A 135 13.23 9.90 3.51
N SER A 136 12.65 10.52 2.49
CA SER A 136 13.30 11.58 1.74
C SER A 136 12.75 12.98 2.04
N TYR A 137 11.77 13.11 2.93
CA TYR A 137 11.30 14.42 3.41
C TYR A 137 10.67 14.33 4.80
#